data_76cdc9424ac82417f18f7cf26deb2a65
#
_entry.id   76cdc9424ac82417f18f7cf26deb2a65
#
_cell.length_a   1.000
_cell.length_b   1.000
_cell.length_c   1.000
_cell.angle_alpha   90.00
_cell.angle_beta   90.00
_cell.angle_gamma   90.00
#
_symmetry.space_group_name_H-M   'P 1'
#
loop_
_entity.id
_entity.type
_entity.pdbx_description
1 polymer ?
#
loop_
_entity_poly.entity_id
_entity_poly.type
_entity_poly.pdbx_seq_one_letter_code
_entity_poly.pdbx_strand_id
1 'polypeptide(L)'
;MKFELPDELKFITNSRLPQRHTDASMDGKVCVITGTTSGVGYEAALRLARGGARVVMIARSEEKSKRVCEEIQALSPHAPDYFLADFTDLDQVANAAESILAKYPRVDVLINNAGLHNTTRQLTKAGHETVFCVNHLASHLLTGLFLKSMVEGAPSRIIQVNSEGHRFNGLRLDDLDWEKRRYRGLQGYGASKTAQLMALWEFDELLKGTGVTINAMHPGAVKSHIGHNNGKLYNIYSRLIIQPLLKDPKISGEAIYFLAASPEMAGVSGKFFHLTNEEIPASHALDRELGRLVFQRSNELTGLDKRNAYEI
;
A
#
# COMPACT_ATOMS: atom_id res chain seq x y z
N MET A 1 -26.18 29.86 -1.88
CA MET A 1 -25.75 28.57 -2.46
C MET A 1 -24.31 28.32 -1.99
N LYS A 2 -24.04 27.24 -1.23
CA LYS A 2 -22.66 26.81 -0.96
C LYS A 2 -22.16 26.20 -2.28
N PHE A 3 -21.07 26.74 -2.80
CA PHE A 3 -20.42 26.19 -3.98
C PHE A 3 -19.79 24.85 -3.56
N GLU A 4 -20.40 23.74 -3.95
CA GLU A 4 -19.83 22.42 -3.74
C GLU A 4 -18.87 22.15 -4.91
N LEU A 5 -17.62 21.81 -4.58
CA LEU A 5 -16.65 21.40 -5.57
C LEU A 5 -17.08 20.08 -6.23
N PRO A 6 -16.85 19.91 -7.54
CA PRO A 6 -16.99 18.61 -8.18
C PRO A 6 -16.24 17.53 -7.41
N ASP A 7 -16.74 16.31 -7.41
CA ASP A 7 -16.17 15.19 -6.63
C ASP A 7 -14.69 14.97 -6.91
N GLU A 8 -14.26 15.18 -8.18
CA GLU A 8 -12.86 15.08 -8.58
C GLU A 8 -11.93 16.13 -7.93
N LEU A 9 -12.49 17.23 -7.42
CA LEU A 9 -11.73 18.31 -6.76
C LEU A 9 -11.88 18.29 -5.23
N LYS A 10 -12.70 17.39 -4.66
CA LYS A 10 -12.89 17.30 -3.22
C LYS A 10 -11.60 17.00 -2.45
N PHE A 11 -10.59 16.38 -3.08
CA PHE A 11 -9.27 16.17 -2.48
C PHE A 11 -8.63 17.46 -1.96
N ILE A 12 -8.93 18.63 -2.58
CA ILE A 12 -8.41 19.94 -2.17
C ILE A 12 -8.99 20.34 -0.81
N THR A 13 -10.29 20.07 -0.58
CA THR A 13 -10.97 20.37 0.69
C THR A 13 -10.69 19.31 1.74
N ASN A 14 -10.63 18.03 1.36
CA ASN A 14 -10.38 16.91 2.27
C ASN A 14 -9.02 17.01 2.97
N SER A 15 -8.02 17.59 2.29
CA SER A 15 -6.70 17.85 2.90
C SER A 15 -6.74 18.76 4.15
N ARG A 16 -7.83 19.50 4.35
CA ARG A 16 -8.06 20.44 5.47
C ARG A 16 -9.01 19.89 6.52
N LEU A 17 -9.65 18.74 6.26
CA LEU A 17 -10.56 18.13 7.22
C LEU A 17 -9.79 17.63 8.46
N PRO A 18 -10.40 17.70 9.65
CA PRO A 18 -9.82 17.12 10.85
C PRO A 18 -9.66 15.60 10.66
N GLN A 19 -8.58 15.08 11.19
CA GLN A 19 -8.33 13.64 11.16
C GLN A 19 -9.01 12.95 12.34
N ARG A 20 -9.52 11.74 12.10
CA ARG A 20 -10.04 10.86 13.16
C ARG A 20 -8.86 10.14 13.81
N HIS A 21 -8.99 9.86 15.09
CA HIS A 21 -8.00 9.18 15.90
C HIS A 21 -8.62 8.00 16.64
N THR A 22 -7.80 7.05 17.03
CA THR A 22 -8.22 5.93 17.86
C THR A 22 -7.08 5.50 18.79
N ASP A 23 -7.43 5.09 20.00
CA ASP A 23 -6.53 4.43 20.95
C ASP A 23 -6.93 2.96 21.16
N ALA A 24 -7.73 2.39 20.25
CA ALA A 24 -8.11 0.99 20.28
C ALA A 24 -6.87 0.10 20.31
N SER A 25 -6.82 -0.82 21.27
CA SER A 25 -5.67 -1.72 21.43
C SER A 25 -5.52 -2.67 20.25
N MET A 26 -4.27 -2.90 19.86
CA MET A 26 -3.85 -3.91 18.88
C MET A 26 -3.05 -5.03 19.57
N ASP A 27 -3.19 -5.17 20.90
CA ASP A 27 -2.42 -6.14 21.67
C ASP A 27 -2.52 -7.55 21.11
N GLY A 28 -1.36 -8.16 20.84
CA GLY A 28 -1.24 -9.49 20.24
C GLY A 28 -1.66 -9.63 18.77
N LYS A 29 -2.16 -8.57 18.13
CA LYS A 29 -2.51 -8.58 16.71
C LYS A 29 -1.28 -8.66 15.82
N VAL A 30 -1.26 -9.58 14.87
CA VAL A 30 -0.18 -9.72 13.90
C VAL A 30 -0.42 -8.76 12.73
N CYS A 31 0.45 -7.77 12.60
CA CYS A 31 0.39 -6.73 11.56
C CYS A 31 1.58 -6.88 10.62
N VAL A 32 1.32 -7.34 9.39
CA VAL A 32 2.32 -7.38 8.31
C VAL A 32 2.32 -6.05 7.58
N ILE A 33 3.49 -5.43 7.47
CA ILE A 33 3.64 -4.13 6.80
C ILE A 33 4.87 -4.10 5.88
N THR A 34 4.70 -3.54 4.69
CA THR A 34 5.77 -3.44 3.68
C THR A 34 6.40 -2.04 3.65
N GLY A 35 7.73 -1.95 3.40
CA GLY A 35 8.42 -0.68 3.20
C GLY A 35 8.59 0.16 4.49
N THR A 36 8.99 -0.47 5.57
CA THR A 36 9.04 0.10 6.94
C THR A 36 10.31 0.85 7.31
N THR A 37 11.30 0.92 6.41
CA THR A 37 12.62 1.47 6.76
C THR A 37 12.72 3.00 6.67
N SER A 38 11.65 3.68 6.26
CA SER A 38 11.55 5.14 6.20
C SER A 38 10.12 5.63 5.94
N GLY A 39 9.88 6.92 6.20
CA GLY A 39 8.65 7.63 5.80
C GLY A 39 7.37 7.05 6.41
N VAL A 40 6.32 6.92 5.60
CA VAL A 40 4.98 6.51 6.03
C VAL A 40 4.99 5.13 6.69
N GLY A 41 5.63 4.14 6.05
CA GLY A 41 5.69 2.78 6.59
C GLY A 41 6.45 2.67 7.90
N TYR A 42 7.50 3.46 8.08
CA TYR A 42 8.24 3.54 9.35
C TYR A 42 7.35 4.10 10.47
N GLU A 43 6.70 5.24 10.25
CA GLU A 43 5.82 5.83 11.25
C GLU A 43 4.61 4.95 11.58
N ALA A 44 4.07 4.27 10.57
CA ALA A 44 2.99 3.28 10.78
C ALA A 44 3.47 2.10 11.63
N ALA A 45 4.67 1.56 11.36
CA ALA A 45 5.23 0.44 12.13
C ALA A 45 5.44 0.84 13.61
N LEU A 46 5.99 2.02 13.87
CA LEU A 46 6.15 2.53 15.25
C LEU A 46 4.79 2.76 15.93
N ARG A 47 3.80 3.28 15.20
CA ARG A 47 2.47 3.52 15.78
C ARG A 47 1.72 2.23 16.10
N LEU A 48 1.81 1.23 15.22
CA LEU A 48 1.26 -0.10 15.46
C LEU A 48 1.89 -0.75 16.69
N ALA A 49 3.21 -0.66 16.81
CA ALA A 49 3.95 -1.17 17.96
C ALA A 49 3.49 -0.51 19.28
N ARG A 50 3.34 0.81 19.32
CA ARG A 50 2.79 1.53 20.48
C ARG A 50 1.37 1.11 20.83
N GLY A 51 0.59 0.67 19.84
CA GLY A 51 -0.75 0.12 20.03
C GLY A 51 -0.78 -1.32 20.53
N GLY A 52 0.38 -1.96 20.71
CA GLY A 52 0.52 -3.33 21.18
C GLY A 52 0.56 -4.39 20.07
N ALA A 53 0.61 -4.00 18.80
CA ALA A 53 0.70 -4.96 17.70
C ALA A 53 2.05 -5.69 17.67
N ARG A 54 2.03 -6.96 17.27
CA ARG A 54 3.21 -7.67 16.78
C ARG A 54 3.47 -7.24 15.32
N VAL A 55 4.48 -6.40 15.13
CA VAL A 55 4.83 -5.87 13.82
C VAL A 55 5.74 -6.84 13.08
N VAL A 56 5.32 -7.28 11.88
CA VAL A 56 6.08 -8.12 10.97
C VAL A 56 6.37 -7.31 9.72
N MET A 57 7.64 -7.06 9.46
CA MET A 57 8.08 -6.15 8.39
C MET A 57 8.54 -6.90 7.15
N ILE A 58 8.21 -6.38 5.95
CA ILE A 58 8.84 -6.81 4.70
C ILE A 58 9.61 -5.63 4.12
N ALA A 59 10.93 -5.76 3.98
CA ALA A 59 11.80 -4.68 3.53
C ALA A 59 13.02 -5.21 2.76
N ARG A 60 13.74 -4.32 2.05
CA ARG A 60 14.91 -4.70 1.24
C ARG A 60 16.23 -4.73 2.02
N SER A 61 16.37 -3.87 3.02
CA SER A 61 17.63 -3.64 3.72
C SER A 61 17.63 -4.28 5.09
N GLU A 62 18.45 -5.30 5.28
CA GLU A 62 18.62 -5.97 6.56
C GLU A 62 19.09 -5.01 7.67
N GLU A 63 20.13 -4.21 7.37
CA GLU A 63 20.68 -3.25 8.34
C GLU A 63 19.62 -2.27 8.86
N LYS A 64 18.85 -1.67 7.94
CA LYS A 64 17.78 -0.74 8.31
C LYS A 64 16.65 -1.44 9.04
N SER A 65 16.32 -2.67 8.66
CA SER A 65 15.28 -3.45 9.33
C SER A 65 15.65 -3.80 10.77
N LYS A 66 16.91 -4.20 11.01
CA LYS A 66 17.43 -4.43 12.38
C LYS A 66 17.28 -3.21 13.26
N ARG A 67 17.69 -2.02 12.77
CA ARG A 67 17.53 -0.77 13.50
C ARG A 67 16.06 -0.49 13.85
N VAL A 68 15.14 -0.65 12.88
CA VAL A 68 13.72 -0.45 13.14
C VAL A 68 13.17 -1.48 14.13
N CYS A 69 13.65 -2.73 14.11
CA CYS A 69 13.31 -3.72 15.12
C CYS A 69 13.72 -3.29 16.52
N GLU A 70 14.93 -2.75 16.70
CA GLU A 70 15.39 -2.24 17.99
C GLU A 70 14.50 -1.12 18.52
N GLU A 71 14.13 -0.18 17.64
CA GLU A 71 13.23 0.93 17.98
C GLU A 71 11.80 0.42 18.34
N ILE A 72 11.25 -0.54 17.59
CA ILE A 72 9.95 -1.15 17.88
C ILE A 72 9.99 -1.94 19.19
N GLN A 73 11.05 -2.71 19.45
CA GLN A 73 11.21 -3.49 20.66
C GLN A 73 11.18 -2.62 21.93
N ALA A 74 11.64 -1.38 21.84
CA ALA A 74 11.56 -0.42 22.95
C ALA A 74 10.12 0.13 23.18
N LEU A 75 9.20 -0.07 22.24
CA LEU A 75 7.85 0.50 22.26
C LEU A 75 6.76 -0.54 22.49
N SER A 76 7.04 -1.82 22.30
CA SER A 76 6.05 -2.90 22.34
C SER A 76 6.54 -4.08 23.18
N PRO A 77 5.65 -4.74 23.94
CA PRO A 77 5.97 -6.00 24.61
C PRO A 77 6.18 -7.16 23.62
N HIS A 78 5.71 -7.02 22.39
CA HIS A 78 5.81 -8.04 21.35
C HIS A 78 7.04 -7.79 20.48
N ALA A 79 7.94 -8.79 20.43
CA ALA A 79 9.12 -8.73 19.57
C ALA A 79 8.71 -8.55 18.11
N PRO A 80 9.25 -7.53 17.39
CA PRO A 80 9.05 -7.38 15.97
C PRO A 80 9.82 -8.45 15.20
N ASP A 81 9.44 -8.63 13.94
CA ASP A 81 10.16 -9.50 13.02
C ASP A 81 10.32 -8.82 11.65
N TYR A 82 11.29 -9.28 10.86
CA TYR A 82 11.45 -8.80 9.49
C TYR A 82 11.81 -9.91 8.53
N PHE A 83 11.32 -9.78 7.30
CA PHE A 83 11.61 -10.66 6.17
C PHE A 83 12.14 -9.81 5.02
N LEU A 84 13.16 -10.31 4.34
CA LEU A 84 13.80 -9.56 3.27
C LEU A 84 13.16 -9.91 1.92
N ALA A 85 12.75 -8.90 1.17
CA ALA A 85 12.34 -9.04 -0.22
C ALA A 85 12.63 -7.76 -1.01
N ASP A 86 13.17 -7.90 -2.21
CA ASP A 86 13.16 -6.84 -3.21
C ASP A 86 11.86 -6.93 -4.02
N PHE A 87 11.07 -5.87 -3.97
CA PHE A 87 9.76 -5.82 -4.63
C PHE A 87 9.85 -5.71 -6.16
N THR A 88 11.05 -5.59 -6.72
CA THR A 88 11.30 -5.76 -8.16
C THR A 88 11.40 -7.22 -8.58
N ASP A 89 11.44 -8.15 -7.61
CA ASP A 89 11.53 -9.58 -7.78
C ASP A 89 10.35 -10.26 -7.08
N LEU A 90 9.36 -10.68 -7.86
CA LEU A 90 8.12 -11.26 -7.34
C LEU A 90 8.33 -12.61 -6.65
N ASP A 91 9.36 -13.36 -6.99
CA ASP A 91 9.69 -14.62 -6.30
C ASP A 91 10.20 -14.36 -4.89
N GLN A 92 11.01 -13.31 -4.68
CA GLN A 92 11.40 -12.91 -3.32
C GLN A 92 10.20 -12.46 -2.50
N VAL A 93 9.24 -11.76 -3.11
CA VAL A 93 7.99 -11.34 -2.45
C VAL A 93 7.16 -12.56 -2.04
N ALA A 94 7.03 -13.56 -2.92
CA ALA A 94 6.31 -14.79 -2.63
C ALA A 94 6.99 -15.59 -1.49
N ASN A 95 8.31 -15.77 -1.57
CA ASN A 95 9.09 -16.49 -0.56
C ASN A 95 8.98 -15.81 0.84
N ALA A 96 8.97 -14.49 0.88
CA ALA A 96 8.77 -13.75 2.12
C ALA A 96 7.36 -13.98 2.68
N ALA A 97 6.33 -13.95 1.84
CA ALA A 97 4.95 -14.23 2.26
C ALA A 97 4.80 -15.66 2.81
N GLU A 98 5.33 -16.67 2.12
CA GLU A 98 5.32 -18.07 2.55
C GLU A 98 6.06 -18.25 3.89
N SER A 99 7.23 -17.61 4.06
CA SER A 99 7.99 -17.65 5.31
C SER A 99 7.25 -16.99 6.46
N ILE A 100 6.54 -15.89 6.19
CA ILE A 100 5.69 -15.23 7.20
C ILE A 100 4.54 -16.13 7.59
N LEU A 101 3.81 -16.71 6.63
CA LEU A 101 2.66 -17.57 6.89
C LEU A 101 3.05 -18.85 7.64
N ALA A 102 4.24 -19.41 7.37
CA ALA A 102 4.77 -20.54 8.12
C ALA A 102 5.02 -20.21 9.61
N LYS A 103 5.44 -18.96 9.91
CA LYS A 103 5.71 -18.50 11.28
C LYS A 103 4.49 -17.88 11.96
N TYR A 104 3.66 -17.21 11.20
CA TYR A 104 2.44 -16.51 11.63
C TYR A 104 1.25 -16.99 10.79
N PRO A 105 0.64 -18.13 11.13
CA PRO A 105 -0.46 -18.70 10.35
C PRO A 105 -1.72 -17.83 10.38
N ARG A 106 -1.82 -16.90 11.34
CA ARG A 106 -2.87 -15.89 11.42
C ARG A 106 -2.29 -14.50 11.25
N VAL A 107 -2.82 -13.75 10.29
CA VAL A 107 -2.51 -12.33 10.06
C VAL A 107 -3.78 -11.51 10.25
N ASP A 108 -3.75 -10.57 11.20
CA ASP A 108 -4.90 -9.71 11.51
C ASP A 108 -4.94 -8.45 10.62
N VAL A 109 -3.78 -7.92 10.23
CA VAL A 109 -3.70 -6.74 9.37
C VAL A 109 -2.56 -6.89 8.34
N LEU A 110 -2.86 -6.66 7.07
CA LEU A 110 -1.88 -6.53 5.99
C LEU A 110 -1.85 -5.08 5.50
N ILE A 111 -0.67 -4.45 5.52
CA ILE A 111 -0.47 -3.07 5.06
C ILE A 111 0.51 -3.06 3.90
N ASN A 112 -0.02 -2.93 2.68
CA ASN A 112 0.75 -2.79 1.46
C ASN A 112 1.16 -1.31 1.30
N ASN A 113 2.30 -0.94 1.92
CA ASN A 113 2.79 0.43 1.92
C ASN A 113 4.00 0.63 0.99
N ALA A 114 4.78 -0.41 0.69
CA ALA A 114 5.95 -0.28 -0.17
C ALA A 114 5.59 0.35 -1.52
N GLY A 115 6.40 1.30 -1.96
CA GLY A 115 6.20 1.96 -3.23
C GLY A 115 7.38 2.84 -3.62
N LEU A 116 7.48 3.13 -4.91
CA LEU A 116 8.49 4.01 -5.49
C LEU A 116 7.94 4.84 -6.65
N HIS A 117 8.69 5.86 -7.04
CA HIS A 117 8.45 6.70 -8.21
C HIS A 117 9.76 6.89 -8.97
N ASN A 118 9.74 6.62 -10.27
CA ASN A 118 10.85 6.85 -11.18
C ASN A 118 10.48 7.92 -12.22
N THR A 119 11.42 8.81 -12.53
CA THR A 119 11.23 9.80 -13.60
C THR A 119 11.53 9.24 -14.99
N THR A 120 12.25 8.12 -15.07
CA THR A 120 12.61 7.41 -16.29
C THR A 120 12.13 5.97 -16.23
N ARG A 121 11.82 5.38 -17.39
CA ARG A 121 11.48 3.97 -17.50
C ARG A 121 12.67 3.11 -17.09
N GLN A 122 12.39 2.17 -16.19
CA GLN A 122 13.31 1.13 -15.78
C GLN A 122 12.56 -0.21 -15.81
N LEU A 123 13.25 -1.28 -16.12
CA LEU A 123 12.68 -2.62 -16.12
C LEU A 123 13.27 -3.45 -14.99
N THR A 124 12.48 -4.33 -14.43
CA THR A 124 12.93 -5.41 -13.54
C THR A 124 13.67 -6.47 -14.35
N LYS A 125 14.31 -7.42 -13.67
CA LYS A 125 14.94 -8.57 -14.35
C LYS A 125 13.93 -9.41 -15.14
N ALA A 126 12.68 -9.45 -14.69
CA ALA A 126 11.60 -10.16 -15.36
C ALA A 126 10.96 -9.36 -16.52
N GLY A 127 11.44 -8.14 -16.81
CA GLY A 127 10.97 -7.30 -17.92
C GLY A 127 9.79 -6.39 -17.59
N HIS A 128 9.29 -6.37 -16.36
CA HIS A 128 8.21 -5.46 -15.96
C HIS A 128 8.70 -4.03 -15.72
N GLU A 129 7.86 -3.02 -16.03
CA GLU A 129 8.14 -1.66 -15.63
C GLU A 129 8.24 -1.59 -14.10
N THR A 130 9.35 -1.03 -13.59
CA THR A 130 9.73 -1.14 -12.19
C THR A 130 8.71 -0.52 -11.23
N VAL A 131 8.12 0.64 -11.59
CA VAL A 131 7.12 1.30 -10.73
C VAL A 131 5.82 0.49 -10.68
N PHE A 132 5.40 -0.04 -11.82
CA PHE A 132 4.23 -0.92 -11.91
C PHE A 132 4.43 -2.22 -11.12
N CYS A 133 5.61 -2.83 -11.26
CA CYS A 133 5.96 -4.05 -10.53
C CYS A 133 5.92 -3.82 -9.01
N VAL A 134 6.64 -2.81 -8.50
CA VAL A 134 6.76 -2.57 -7.06
C VAL A 134 5.46 -2.09 -6.43
N ASN A 135 4.77 -1.12 -7.07
CA ASN A 135 3.60 -0.50 -6.47
C ASN A 135 2.34 -1.34 -6.62
N HIS A 136 2.22 -2.09 -7.73
CA HIS A 136 1.00 -2.83 -8.04
C HIS A 136 1.21 -4.34 -7.99
N LEU A 137 2.06 -4.93 -8.85
CA LEU A 137 2.15 -6.39 -8.94
C LEU A 137 2.58 -7.04 -7.62
N ALA A 138 3.58 -6.48 -6.93
CA ALA A 138 4.04 -7.01 -5.65
C ALA A 138 2.96 -6.91 -4.55
N SER A 139 2.22 -5.79 -4.47
CA SER A 139 1.13 -5.65 -3.52
C SER A 139 -0.08 -6.55 -3.86
N HIS A 140 -0.34 -6.75 -5.15
CA HIS A 140 -1.34 -7.68 -5.64
C HIS A 140 -1.01 -9.13 -5.26
N LEU A 141 0.25 -9.54 -5.52
CA LEU A 141 0.75 -10.86 -5.14
C LEU A 141 0.65 -11.10 -3.63
N LEU A 142 1.14 -10.16 -2.81
CA LEU A 142 1.04 -10.28 -1.35
C LEU A 142 -0.41 -10.41 -0.90
N THR A 143 -1.30 -9.55 -1.40
CA THR A 143 -2.72 -9.62 -1.06
C THR A 143 -3.26 -11.03 -1.35
N GLY A 144 -3.07 -11.54 -2.56
CA GLY A 144 -3.54 -12.87 -2.94
C GLY A 144 -2.98 -14.00 -2.05
N LEU A 145 -1.68 -13.98 -1.75
CA LEU A 145 -1.04 -15.01 -0.93
C LEU A 145 -1.52 -15.01 0.53
N PHE A 146 -1.88 -13.84 1.07
CA PHE A 146 -2.36 -13.74 2.45
C PHE A 146 -3.87 -14.00 2.60
N LEU A 147 -4.68 -14.00 1.52
CA LEU A 147 -6.14 -14.08 1.61
C LEU A 147 -6.63 -15.25 2.46
N LYS A 148 -6.15 -16.46 2.18
CA LYS A 148 -6.60 -17.65 2.90
C LYS A 148 -6.39 -17.51 4.41
N SER A 149 -5.18 -17.18 4.84
CA SER A 149 -4.85 -16.95 6.26
C SER A 149 -5.71 -15.86 6.91
N MET A 150 -5.99 -14.78 6.15
CA MET A 150 -6.78 -13.67 6.65
C MET A 150 -8.27 -14.02 6.75
N VAL A 151 -8.80 -14.84 5.85
CA VAL A 151 -10.18 -15.34 5.90
C VAL A 151 -10.35 -16.33 7.06
N GLU A 152 -9.44 -17.30 7.20
CA GLU A 152 -9.44 -18.25 8.31
C GLU A 152 -9.26 -17.56 9.68
N GLY A 153 -8.53 -16.44 9.71
CA GLY A 153 -8.27 -15.63 10.89
C GLY A 153 -9.25 -14.46 11.12
N ALA A 154 -10.30 -14.33 10.31
CA ALA A 154 -11.21 -13.18 10.37
C ALA A 154 -11.78 -12.93 11.80
N PRO A 155 -12.10 -11.67 12.14
CA PRO A 155 -12.03 -10.47 11.30
C PRO A 155 -10.60 -9.96 11.09
N SER A 156 -10.28 -9.56 9.85
CA SER A 156 -8.97 -9.04 9.46
C SER A 156 -9.10 -7.88 8.47
N ARG A 157 -8.01 -7.12 8.27
CA ARG A 157 -8.05 -5.89 7.47
C ARG A 157 -6.86 -5.80 6.52
N ILE A 158 -7.13 -5.39 5.28
CA ILE A 158 -6.12 -5.10 4.27
C ILE A 158 -6.13 -3.59 3.99
N ILE A 159 -4.97 -2.95 4.05
CA ILE A 159 -4.81 -1.52 3.78
C ILE A 159 -3.82 -1.34 2.64
N GLN A 160 -4.29 -0.74 1.54
CA GLN A 160 -3.46 -0.38 0.39
C GLN A 160 -3.04 1.09 0.50
N VAL A 161 -1.76 1.36 0.74
CA VAL A 161 -1.24 2.74 0.71
C VAL A 161 -1.13 3.19 -0.74
N ASN A 162 -2.13 3.90 -1.16
CA ASN A 162 -2.30 4.46 -2.49
C ASN A 162 -1.79 5.92 -2.56
N SER A 163 -2.26 6.72 -3.49
CA SER A 163 -1.87 8.12 -3.69
C SER A 163 -2.88 8.87 -4.55
N GLU A 164 -2.99 10.19 -4.37
CA GLU A 164 -3.62 11.09 -5.35
C GLU A 164 -2.99 10.98 -6.75
N GLY A 165 -1.81 10.37 -6.83
CA GLY A 165 -1.16 10.06 -8.11
C GLY A 165 -2.02 9.22 -9.07
N HIS A 166 -2.98 8.45 -8.58
CA HIS A 166 -3.93 7.73 -9.43
C HIS A 166 -4.70 8.66 -10.37
N ARG A 167 -4.87 9.95 -10.02
CA ARG A 167 -5.56 10.95 -10.85
C ARG A 167 -4.77 11.33 -12.11
N PHE A 168 -3.48 11.01 -12.19
CA PHE A 168 -2.66 11.29 -13.40
C PHE A 168 -2.96 10.37 -14.58
N ASN A 169 -3.73 9.32 -14.38
CA ASN A 169 -4.20 8.36 -15.37
C ASN A 169 -3.17 8.02 -16.46
N GLY A 170 -2.40 6.99 -16.26
CA GLY A 170 -1.43 6.50 -17.24
C GLY A 170 -1.65 5.05 -17.64
N LEU A 171 -2.70 4.40 -17.11
CA LEU A 171 -2.94 2.98 -17.29
C LEU A 171 -3.41 2.68 -18.72
N ARG A 172 -2.69 1.75 -19.36
CA ARG A 172 -3.07 1.14 -20.64
C ARG A 172 -2.78 -0.35 -20.54
N LEU A 173 -3.80 -1.17 -20.58
CA LEU A 173 -3.69 -2.62 -20.41
C LEU A 173 -2.84 -3.28 -21.52
N ASP A 174 -2.87 -2.73 -22.73
CA ASP A 174 -2.09 -3.18 -23.88
C ASP A 174 -0.62 -2.73 -23.87
N ASP A 175 -0.22 -1.95 -22.85
CA ASP A 175 1.14 -1.38 -22.74
C ASP A 175 1.50 -1.04 -21.28
N LEU A 176 1.40 -2.04 -20.39
CA LEU A 176 1.70 -1.86 -18.97
C LEU A 176 3.19 -1.53 -18.73
N ASP A 177 4.06 -2.09 -19.56
CA ASP A 177 5.50 -1.91 -19.45
C ASP A 177 6.04 -0.72 -20.27
N TRP A 178 5.16 0.12 -20.86
CA TRP A 178 5.53 1.34 -21.59
C TRP A 178 6.46 1.07 -22.78
N GLU A 179 6.22 0.04 -23.55
CA GLU A 179 7.01 -0.29 -24.73
C GLU A 179 6.59 0.49 -25.96
N LYS A 180 5.29 0.78 -26.06
CA LYS A 180 4.67 1.41 -27.26
C LYS A 180 4.58 2.94 -27.17
N ARG A 181 4.85 3.53 -26.02
CA ARG A 181 4.68 4.98 -25.77
C ARG A 181 5.83 5.54 -24.93
N ARG A 182 6.03 6.86 -25.04
CA ARG A 182 7.04 7.56 -24.24
C ARG A 182 6.69 7.50 -22.75
N TYR A 183 7.62 7.04 -21.93
CA TYR A 183 7.47 7.04 -20.49
C TYR A 183 7.42 8.47 -19.92
N ARG A 184 6.50 8.70 -19.01
CA ARG A 184 6.37 9.93 -18.21
C ARG A 184 6.19 9.50 -16.74
N GLY A 185 7.15 9.86 -15.89
CA GLY A 185 7.21 9.36 -14.51
C GLY A 185 5.91 9.50 -13.72
N LEU A 186 5.25 10.68 -13.77
CA LEU A 186 3.97 10.88 -13.09
C LEU A 186 2.84 9.99 -13.65
N GLN A 187 2.83 9.76 -14.97
CA GLN A 187 1.84 8.86 -15.56
C GLN A 187 2.15 7.39 -15.27
N GLY A 188 3.44 6.98 -15.24
CA GLY A 188 3.83 5.63 -14.82
C GLY A 188 3.45 5.36 -13.37
N TYR A 189 3.72 6.31 -12.49
CA TYR A 189 3.28 6.26 -11.11
C TYR A 189 1.75 6.23 -10.99
N GLY A 190 1.05 7.11 -11.71
CA GLY A 190 -0.40 7.16 -11.78
C GLY A 190 -1.00 5.83 -12.23
N ALA A 191 -0.46 5.24 -13.30
CA ALA A 191 -0.90 3.93 -13.81
C ALA A 191 -0.80 2.84 -12.74
N SER A 192 0.31 2.78 -11.99
CA SER A 192 0.49 1.81 -10.91
C SER A 192 -0.51 1.99 -9.77
N LYS A 193 -0.84 3.24 -9.42
CA LYS A 193 -1.81 3.55 -8.36
C LYS A 193 -3.26 3.36 -8.81
N THR A 194 -3.57 3.61 -10.07
CA THR A 194 -4.87 3.27 -10.68
C THR A 194 -5.09 1.76 -10.70
N ALA A 195 -4.09 0.97 -11.15
CA ALA A 195 -4.18 -0.49 -11.17
C ALA A 195 -4.36 -1.07 -9.76
N GLN A 196 -3.69 -0.49 -8.75
CA GLN A 196 -3.84 -0.90 -7.35
C GLN A 196 -5.28 -0.68 -6.83
N LEU A 197 -5.94 0.44 -7.20
CA LEU A 197 -7.35 0.68 -6.86
C LEU A 197 -8.29 -0.27 -7.60
N MET A 198 -8.07 -0.46 -8.91
CA MET A 198 -8.88 -1.39 -9.71
C MET A 198 -8.83 -2.81 -9.14
N ALA A 199 -7.64 -3.29 -8.79
CA ALA A 199 -7.50 -4.60 -8.15
C ALA A 199 -8.14 -4.66 -6.76
N LEU A 200 -8.11 -3.57 -6.00
CA LEU A 200 -8.76 -3.51 -4.70
C LEU A 200 -10.26 -3.76 -4.81
N TRP A 201 -10.93 -3.19 -5.83
CA TRP A 201 -12.36 -3.40 -6.01
C TRP A 201 -12.71 -4.86 -6.32
N GLU A 202 -11.86 -5.56 -7.04
CA GLU A 202 -12.07 -6.99 -7.33
C GLU A 202 -11.80 -7.86 -6.08
N PHE A 203 -10.75 -7.53 -5.30
CA PHE A 203 -10.53 -8.18 -4.01
C PHE A 203 -11.69 -7.92 -3.03
N ASP A 204 -12.27 -6.72 -3.00
CA ASP A 204 -13.42 -6.41 -2.17
C ASP A 204 -14.64 -7.29 -2.52
N GLU A 205 -14.89 -7.51 -3.81
CA GLU A 205 -15.95 -8.42 -4.26
C GLU A 205 -15.69 -9.87 -3.80
N LEU A 206 -14.45 -10.36 -3.93
CA LEU A 206 -14.06 -11.72 -3.50
C LEU A 206 -14.19 -11.90 -1.97
N LEU A 207 -14.00 -10.84 -1.20
CA LEU A 207 -13.98 -10.88 0.26
C LEU A 207 -15.36 -10.67 0.91
N LYS A 208 -16.43 -10.47 0.12
CA LYS A 208 -17.78 -10.30 0.66
C LYS A 208 -18.22 -11.49 1.49
N GLY A 209 -18.65 -11.20 2.71
CA GLY A 209 -19.15 -12.22 3.65
C GLY A 209 -18.07 -13.00 4.42
N THR A 210 -16.79 -12.79 4.12
CA THR A 210 -15.67 -13.52 4.78
C THR A 210 -15.27 -12.90 6.13
N GLY A 211 -15.68 -11.67 6.42
CA GLY A 211 -15.22 -10.92 7.60
C GLY A 211 -13.87 -10.19 7.38
N VAL A 212 -13.26 -10.31 6.20
CA VAL A 212 -12.07 -9.53 5.80
C VAL A 212 -12.51 -8.25 5.11
N THR A 213 -11.87 -7.12 5.44
CA THR A 213 -12.11 -5.85 4.76
C THR A 213 -10.86 -5.36 4.04
N ILE A 214 -11.03 -4.71 2.89
CA ILE A 214 -9.93 -4.11 2.13
C ILE A 214 -10.25 -2.66 1.78
N ASN A 215 -9.34 -1.74 2.14
CA ASN A 215 -9.48 -0.32 1.86
C ASN A 215 -8.17 0.26 1.34
N ALA A 216 -8.27 1.34 0.55
CA ALA A 216 -7.12 2.12 0.14
C ALA A 216 -7.07 3.46 0.86
N MET A 217 -5.86 4.01 1.02
CA MET A 217 -5.70 5.35 1.57
C MET A 217 -4.58 6.12 0.88
N HIS A 218 -4.77 7.42 0.72
CA HIS A 218 -3.73 8.38 0.40
C HIS A 218 -3.14 8.95 1.70
N PRO A 219 -1.80 8.86 1.89
CA PRO A 219 -1.16 9.25 3.15
C PRO A 219 -1.00 10.76 3.35
N GLY A 220 -1.60 11.58 2.48
CA GLY A 220 -1.39 13.03 2.46
C GLY A 220 -0.08 13.42 1.76
N ALA A 221 0.13 14.72 1.61
CA ALA A 221 1.38 15.29 1.09
C ALA A 221 2.44 15.33 2.21
N VAL A 222 3.13 14.20 2.43
CA VAL A 222 4.09 14.02 3.52
C VAL A 222 5.51 13.77 3.03
N LYS A 223 6.49 14.10 3.87
CA LYS A 223 7.90 13.81 3.60
C LYS A 223 8.11 12.32 3.41
N SER A 224 8.59 11.93 2.25
CA SER A 224 8.86 10.53 1.92
C SER A 224 10.10 10.39 1.03
N HIS A 225 10.64 9.18 0.96
CA HIS A 225 11.78 8.87 0.10
C HIS A 225 11.36 8.22 -1.22
N ILE A 226 10.09 8.34 -1.61
CA ILE A 226 9.47 7.64 -2.76
C ILE A 226 10.19 7.90 -4.09
N GLY A 227 10.78 9.08 -4.27
CA GLY A 227 11.53 9.48 -5.47
C GLY A 227 13.06 9.42 -5.34
N HIS A 228 13.61 8.79 -4.32
CA HIS A 228 15.05 8.85 -4.01
C HIS A 228 15.95 8.23 -5.10
N ASN A 229 15.40 7.34 -5.91
CA ASN A 229 16.11 6.65 -7.00
C ASN A 229 16.30 7.49 -8.28
N ASN A 230 15.81 8.75 -8.31
CA ASN A 230 15.82 9.60 -9.51
C ASN A 230 17.13 10.41 -9.71
N GLY A 231 18.21 10.04 -9.02
CA GLY A 231 19.52 10.65 -9.17
C GLY A 231 19.77 11.87 -8.31
N LYS A 232 21.07 12.30 -8.25
CA LYS A 232 21.53 13.34 -7.30
C LYS A 232 20.84 14.70 -7.49
N LEU A 233 20.63 15.14 -8.73
CA LEU A 233 20.01 16.45 -9.02
C LEU A 233 18.54 16.48 -8.60
N TYR A 234 17.79 15.41 -8.87
CA TYR A 234 16.41 15.28 -8.40
C TYR A 234 16.33 15.28 -6.87
N ASN A 235 17.23 14.59 -6.22
CA ASN A 235 17.27 14.52 -4.75
C ASN A 235 17.59 15.88 -4.10
N ILE A 236 18.50 16.66 -4.70
CA ILE A 236 18.77 18.03 -4.26
C ILE A 236 17.54 18.93 -4.45
N TYR A 237 16.92 18.90 -5.63
CA TYR A 237 15.70 19.65 -5.93
C TYR A 237 14.55 19.24 -4.97
N SER A 238 14.32 17.96 -4.79
CA SER A 238 13.30 17.44 -3.88
C SER A 238 13.55 17.91 -2.44
N ARG A 239 14.80 17.82 -1.96
CA ARG A 239 15.16 18.21 -0.60
C ARG A 239 15.01 19.70 -0.34
N LEU A 240 15.36 20.55 -1.32
CA LEU A 240 15.37 22.01 -1.14
C LEU A 240 14.01 22.66 -1.40
N ILE A 241 13.22 22.10 -2.30
CA ILE A 241 11.97 22.74 -2.79
C ILE A 241 10.73 21.96 -2.38
N ILE A 242 10.70 20.64 -2.55
CA ILE A 242 9.49 19.85 -2.32
C ILE A 242 9.32 19.53 -0.83
N GLN A 243 10.34 18.94 -0.21
CA GLN A 243 10.24 18.44 1.19
C GLN A 243 9.88 19.50 2.24
N PRO A 244 10.33 20.76 2.16
CA PRO A 244 9.92 21.79 3.13
C PRO A 244 8.41 22.11 3.12
N LEU A 245 7.72 21.83 2.00
CA LEU A 245 6.28 22.06 1.84
C LEU A 245 5.43 20.86 2.33
N LEU A 246 6.07 19.74 2.65
CA LEU A 246 5.40 18.51 3.02
C LEU A 246 5.25 18.39 4.55
N LYS A 247 4.13 17.77 4.96
CA LYS A 247 3.82 17.49 6.37
C LYS A 247 4.70 16.38 6.95
N ASP A 248 4.68 16.24 8.27
CA ASP A 248 5.34 15.13 8.98
C ASP A 248 4.62 13.81 8.65
N PRO A 249 5.34 12.73 8.29
CA PRO A 249 4.75 11.44 7.99
C PRO A 249 4.07 10.76 9.18
N LYS A 250 4.25 11.24 10.40
CA LYS A 250 3.50 10.77 11.58
C LYS A 250 2.00 10.85 11.41
N ILE A 251 1.49 11.88 10.71
CA ILE A 251 0.05 11.99 10.43
C ILE A 251 -0.46 10.79 9.61
N SER A 252 0.37 10.29 8.70
CA SER A 252 0.04 9.10 7.89
C SER A 252 0.11 7.82 8.73
N GLY A 253 1.07 7.73 9.65
CA GLY A 253 1.16 6.62 10.62
C GLY A 253 -0.09 6.53 11.50
N GLU A 254 -0.56 7.66 12.03
CA GLU A 254 -1.80 7.74 12.81
C GLU A 254 -3.04 7.36 11.96
N ALA A 255 -3.10 7.80 10.70
CA ALA A 255 -4.20 7.45 9.80
C ALA A 255 -4.22 5.95 9.47
N ILE A 256 -3.06 5.34 9.20
CA ILE A 256 -2.95 3.89 8.99
C ILE A 256 -3.39 3.14 10.25
N TYR A 257 -2.97 3.61 11.43
CA TYR A 257 -3.40 3.02 12.69
C TYR A 257 -4.92 3.11 12.88
N PHE A 258 -5.53 4.26 12.58
CA PHE A 258 -6.98 4.41 12.62
C PHE A 258 -7.68 3.40 11.71
N LEU A 259 -7.24 3.25 10.47
CA LEU A 259 -7.83 2.27 9.53
C LEU A 259 -7.61 0.83 9.99
N ALA A 260 -6.47 0.53 10.64
CA ALA A 260 -6.13 -0.81 11.12
C ALA A 260 -6.87 -1.17 12.41
N ALA A 261 -7.01 -0.23 13.36
CA ALA A 261 -7.40 -0.52 14.73
C ALA A 261 -8.82 -0.06 15.09
N SER A 262 -9.31 1.05 14.49
CA SER A 262 -10.55 1.67 14.95
C SER A 262 -11.76 0.74 14.83
N PRO A 263 -12.61 0.66 15.88
CA PRO A 263 -13.90 0.01 15.79
C PRO A 263 -14.83 0.63 14.72
N GLU A 264 -14.68 1.93 14.43
CA GLU A 264 -15.44 2.60 13.37
C GLU A 264 -15.19 2.01 11.97
N MET A 265 -14.05 1.33 11.80
CA MET A 265 -13.70 0.66 10.55
C MET A 265 -14.18 -0.80 10.47
N ALA A 266 -14.93 -1.27 11.48
CA ALA A 266 -15.48 -2.62 11.45
C ALA A 266 -16.50 -2.76 10.31
N GLY A 267 -16.28 -3.71 9.39
CA GLY A 267 -17.13 -3.95 8.22
C GLY A 267 -17.04 -2.88 7.11
N VAL A 268 -16.23 -1.85 7.29
CA VAL A 268 -15.99 -0.84 6.23
C VAL A 268 -15.00 -1.41 5.22
N SER A 269 -15.45 -1.64 3.98
CA SER A 269 -14.67 -2.25 2.91
C SER A 269 -14.92 -1.55 1.58
N GLY A 270 -14.00 -1.70 0.64
CA GLY A 270 -14.12 -1.13 -0.71
C GLY A 270 -14.11 0.40 -0.71
N LYS A 271 -13.32 1.05 0.16
CA LYS A 271 -13.29 2.51 0.27
C LYS A 271 -11.90 3.07 -0.01
N PHE A 272 -11.89 4.33 -0.47
CA PHE A 272 -10.68 5.13 -0.61
C PHE A 272 -10.72 6.29 0.38
N PHE A 273 -9.61 6.54 1.08
CA PHE A 273 -9.50 7.55 2.11
C PHE A 273 -8.38 8.54 1.82
N HIS A 274 -8.63 9.83 2.05
CA HIS A 274 -7.57 10.81 2.28
C HIS A 274 -7.25 10.82 3.78
N LEU A 275 -6.15 10.18 4.16
CA LEU A 275 -5.84 9.90 5.56
C LEU A 275 -6.98 9.08 6.22
N THR A 276 -7.81 9.72 7.06
CA THR A 276 -8.95 9.07 7.74
C THR A 276 -10.33 9.48 7.17
N ASN A 277 -10.38 10.36 6.18
CA ASN A 277 -11.62 10.85 5.59
C ASN A 277 -11.90 10.12 4.28
N GLU A 278 -13.10 9.55 4.13
CA GLU A 278 -13.51 8.89 2.89
C GLU A 278 -13.51 9.89 1.73
N GLU A 279 -13.01 9.44 0.58
CA GLU A 279 -12.88 10.25 -0.63
C GLU A 279 -13.26 9.42 -1.86
N ILE A 280 -13.80 10.10 -2.88
CA ILE A 280 -14.13 9.46 -4.15
C ILE A 280 -12.87 9.47 -5.05
N PRO A 281 -12.41 8.30 -5.51
CA PRO A 281 -11.32 8.22 -6.48
C PRO A 281 -11.67 8.89 -7.81
N ALA A 282 -10.67 9.08 -8.68
CA ALA A 282 -10.89 9.52 -10.04
C ALA A 282 -11.79 8.51 -10.80
N SER A 283 -12.67 9.03 -11.68
CA SER A 283 -13.69 8.23 -12.38
C SER A 283 -13.09 7.05 -13.17
N HIS A 284 -11.93 7.24 -13.80
CA HIS A 284 -11.26 6.15 -14.53
C HIS A 284 -10.78 5.00 -13.63
N ALA A 285 -10.52 5.25 -12.34
CA ALA A 285 -10.16 4.20 -11.37
C ALA A 285 -11.39 3.41 -10.88
N LEU A 286 -12.60 3.86 -11.21
CA LEU A 286 -13.87 3.20 -10.89
C LEU A 286 -14.43 2.38 -12.08
N ASP A 287 -13.73 2.31 -13.20
CA ASP A 287 -14.08 1.47 -14.34
C ASP A 287 -13.94 -0.02 -13.97
N ARG A 288 -15.07 -0.65 -13.68
CA ARG A 288 -15.13 -2.04 -13.22
C ARG A 288 -14.84 -3.06 -14.32
N GLU A 289 -15.10 -2.72 -15.58
CA GLU A 289 -14.79 -3.61 -16.71
C GLU A 289 -13.27 -3.66 -16.92
N LEU A 290 -12.63 -2.50 -17.03
CA LEU A 290 -11.18 -2.42 -17.09
C LEU A 290 -10.53 -2.99 -15.82
N GLY A 291 -11.13 -2.79 -14.66
CA GLY A 291 -10.65 -3.33 -13.37
C GLY A 291 -10.54 -4.84 -13.37
N ARG A 292 -11.56 -5.55 -13.86
CA ARG A 292 -11.52 -7.01 -14.00
C ARG A 292 -10.41 -7.49 -14.94
N LEU A 293 -10.22 -6.80 -16.06
CA LEU A 293 -9.12 -7.14 -16.99
C LEU A 293 -7.74 -6.89 -16.37
N VAL A 294 -7.58 -5.79 -15.65
CA VAL A 294 -6.34 -5.49 -14.90
C VAL A 294 -6.08 -6.56 -13.83
N PHE A 295 -7.12 -6.97 -13.09
CA PHE A 295 -7.02 -8.00 -12.07
C PHE A 295 -6.59 -9.35 -12.67
N GLN A 296 -7.25 -9.79 -13.73
CA GLN A 296 -6.89 -11.02 -14.45
C GLN A 296 -5.44 -10.98 -14.95
N ARG A 297 -5.06 -9.86 -15.60
CA ARG A 297 -3.70 -9.70 -16.10
C ARG A 297 -2.67 -9.69 -14.97
N SER A 298 -3.01 -9.11 -13.83
CA SER A 298 -2.14 -9.12 -12.64
C SER A 298 -1.98 -10.52 -12.07
N ASN A 299 -3.03 -11.36 -12.07
CA ASN A 299 -2.94 -12.76 -11.67
C ASN A 299 -1.99 -13.55 -12.57
N GLU A 300 -2.09 -13.37 -13.89
CA GLU A 300 -1.17 -13.99 -14.85
C GLU A 300 0.29 -13.58 -14.61
N LEU A 301 0.53 -12.25 -14.47
CA LEU A 301 1.88 -11.70 -14.32
C LEU A 301 2.52 -12.07 -12.96
N THR A 302 1.73 -12.29 -11.93
CA THR A 302 2.18 -12.69 -10.59
C THR A 302 2.15 -14.21 -10.37
N GLY A 303 1.52 -14.95 -11.26
CA GLY A 303 1.33 -16.40 -11.16
C GLY A 303 0.31 -16.81 -10.07
N LEU A 304 -0.54 -15.90 -9.59
CA LEU A 304 -1.58 -16.22 -8.61
C LEU A 304 -2.65 -17.14 -9.17
N ASP A 305 -2.92 -17.09 -10.48
CA ASP A 305 -3.80 -18.01 -11.19
C ASP A 305 -3.40 -19.49 -11.06
N LYS A 306 -2.11 -19.75 -10.85
CA LYS A 306 -1.51 -21.08 -10.72
C LYS A 306 -1.34 -21.53 -9.25
N ARG A 307 -1.64 -20.67 -8.29
CA ARG A 307 -1.38 -20.90 -6.85
C ARG A 307 -2.63 -21.21 -6.04
N ASN A 308 -3.81 -21.37 -6.67
CA ASN A 308 -5.11 -21.56 -5.99
C ASN A 308 -5.35 -20.51 -4.89
N ALA A 309 -4.85 -19.29 -5.08
CA ALA A 309 -4.84 -18.22 -4.07
C ALA A 309 -6.25 -17.75 -3.67
N TYR A 310 -7.26 -18.09 -4.47
CA TYR A 310 -8.65 -17.65 -4.31
C TYR A 310 -9.60 -18.78 -3.86
N GLU A 311 -9.08 -19.92 -3.44
CA GLU A 311 -9.85 -20.97 -2.78
C GLU A 311 -10.07 -20.61 -1.31
N ILE A 312 -11.00 -19.63 -1.08
CA ILE A 312 -11.31 -19.04 0.23
C ILE A 312 -12.78 -19.23 0.61
#